data_989eb74f4af6703d17fd882e5fc339de
#
_entry.id   989eb74f4af6703d17fd882e5fc339de
#
_cell.length_a   1.000
_cell.length_b   1.000
_cell.length_c   1.000
_cell.angle_alpha   90.00
_cell.angle_beta   90.00
_cell.angle_gamma   90.00
#
_symmetry.space_group_name_H-M   'P 1'
#
loop_
_entity.id
_entity.type
_entity.pdbx_description
1 polymer ?
#
loop_
_entity_poly.entity_id
_entity_poly.type
_entity_poly.pdbx_seq_one_letter_code
_entity_poly.pdbx_strand_id
1 'polypeptide(L)'
;HPDWAIQIPGRNPMRSRYQLLLDLSNPDVQDYLYERISAILNSADISYVKWDMNRQLTDIGSFELPVDRQGEIYHRYVLAVYELQERLMQEFPHLLLENCSGGGARFDPGMLYYSPQIWCSDDTDAVERLKIQEGTALVYPLSTMGAHVSDCPNHTVGRSTPFETRGYVALAGTFGYELDITKISEEDRKMIPEQVKMYHTYNDLVREGDYYRIASYRENHYFDCYEVVAKDKSEALVTYVQVLNRPNYHSRTICLKGLDPEKHYKLEGAENERVY
;
A
#
# COMPACT_ATOMS: atom_id res chain seq x y z
N HIS A 1 -30.60 -1.72 -14.59
CA HIS A 1 -30.20 -3.11 -14.28
C HIS A 1 -30.13 -3.34 -12.77
N PRO A 2 -31.30 -3.48 -12.07
CA PRO A 2 -31.30 -3.82 -10.64
C PRO A 2 -30.75 -5.24 -10.37
N ASP A 3 -30.85 -6.10 -11.35
CA ASP A 3 -30.36 -7.49 -11.40
C ASP A 3 -28.83 -7.60 -11.46
N TRP A 4 -28.12 -6.52 -11.75
CA TRP A 4 -26.66 -6.48 -11.79
C TRP A 4 -26.00 -6.30 -10.42
N ALA A 5 -26.78 -5.99 -9.40
CA ALA A 5 -26.25 -5.85 -8.04
C ALA A 5 -26.30 -7.18 -7.29
N ILE A 6 -25.25 -7.48 -6.54
CA ILE A 6 -25.28 -8.56 -5.54
C ILE A 6 -26.34 -8.20 -4.51
N GLN A 7 -27.37 -9.03 -4.39
CA GLN A 7 -28.48 -8.85 -3.45
C GLN A 7 -29.24 -10.18 -3.26
N ILE A 8 -29.84 -10.31 -2.09
CA ILE A 8 -30.74 -11.44 -1.80
C ILE A 8 -32.11 -11.14 -2.41
N PRO A 9 -32.65 -12.00 -3.28
CA PRO A 9 -33.99 -11.81 -3.84
C PRO A 9 -35.05 -11.57 -2.76
N GLY A 10 -35.89 -10.55 -2.96
CA GLY A 10 -36.94 -10.17 -2.01
C GLY A 10 -36.49 -9.32 -0.82
N ARG A 11 -35.21 -8.92 -0.76
CA ARG A 11 -34.71 -7.95 0.21
C ARG A 11 -34.21 -6.69 -0.49
N ASN A 12 -34.36 -5.53 0.19
CA ASN A 12 -33.69 -4.32 -0.27
C ASN A 12 -32.18 -4.49 -0.10
N PRO A 13 -31.37 -4.22 -1.14
CA PRO A 13 -29.91 -4.36 -1.03
C PRO A 13 -29.34 -3.37 -0.01
N MET A 14 -28.45 -3.86 0.84
CA MET A 14 -27.73 -3.01 1.77
C MET A 14 -26.76 -2.10 1.00
N ARG A 15 -26.79 -0.81 1.33
CA ARG A 15 -25.80 0.16 0.84
C ARG A 15 -24.73 0.40 1.90
N SER A 16 -23.47 0.42 1.48
CA SER A 16 -22.35 0.91 2.28
C SER A 16 -21.69 2.06 1.51
N ARG A 17 -21.41 3.18 2.18
CA ARG A 17 -20.90 4.41 1.54
C ARG A 17 -21.73 4.84 0.32
N TYR A 18 -23.07 4.65 0.39
CA TYR A 18 -24.04 4.90 -0.70
C TYR A 18 -23.83 4.05 -1.95
N GLN A 19 -23.05 2.96 -1.89
CA GLN A 19 -22.71 2.09 -3.01
C GLN A 19 -23.44 0.74 -2.90
N LEU A 20 -23.73 0.16 -4.07
CA LEU A 20 -24.06 -1.25 -4.25
C LEU A 20 -22.84 -1.96 -4.81
N LEU A 21 -22.81 -3.27 -4.66
CA LEU A 21 -21.77 -4.13 -5.25
C LEU A 21 -22.33 -4.73 -6.55
N LEU A 22 -21.61 -4.57 -7.66
CA LEU A 22 -21.96 -5.22 -8.91
C LEU A 22 -21.64 -6.71 -8.85
N ASP A 23 -22.52 -7.53 -9.42
CA ASP A 23 -22.31 -8.97 -9.53
C ASP A 23 -21.36 -9.26 -10.70
N LEU A 24 -20.07 -9.30 -10.41
CA LEU A 24 -19.05 -9.62 -11.42
C LEU A 24 -19.10 -11.08 -11.87
N SER A 25 -19.84 -11.97 -11.20
CA SER A 25 -20.07 -13.33 -11.69
C SER A 25 -21.03 -13.39 -12.89
N ASN A 26 -21.72 -12.27 -13.17
CA ASN A 26 -22.56 -12.08 -14.33
C ASN A 26 -21.71 -11.64 -15.54
N PRO A 27 -21.64 -12.41 -16.63
CA PRO A 27 -20.86 -12.05 -17.83
C PRO A 27 -21.26 -10.72 -18.47
N ASP A 28 -22.55 -10.37 -18.47
CA ASP A 28 -23.02 -9.10 -19.03
C ASP A 28 -22.46 -7.89 -18.25
N VAL A 29 -22.32 -8.04 -16.92
CA VAL A 29 -21.70 -7.02 -16.08
C VAL A 29 -20.20 -6.89 -16.37
N GLN A 30 -19.51 -7.99 -16.54
CA GLN A 30 -18.10 -8.01 -16.89
C GLN A 30 -17.86 -7.34 -18.25
N ASP A 31 -18.62 -7.74 -19.26
CA ASP A 31 -18.49 -7.18 -20.62
C ASP A 31 -18.79 -5.69 -20.65
N TYR A 32 -19.84 -5.26 -19.98
CA TYR A 32 -20.16 -3.82 -19.85
C TYR A 32 -19.02 -3.05 -19.18
N LEU A 33 -18.48 -3.54 -18.06
CA LEU A 33 -17.36 -2.87 -17.38
C LEU A 33 -16.10 -2.84 -18.24
N TYR A 34 -15.77 -3.95 -18.87
CA TYR A 34 -14.63 -4.05 -19.78
C TYR A 34 -14.74 -3.01 -20.90
N GLU A 35 -15.88 -2.96 -21.62
CA GLU A 35 -16.11 -1.98 -22.69
C GLU A 35 -16.00 -0.55 -22.21
N ARG A 36 -16.56 -0.22 -21.02
CA ARG A 36 -16.54 1.15 -20.51
C ARG A 36 -15.17 1.57 -20.02
N ILE A 37 -14.45 0.68 -19.35
CA ILE A 37 -13.10 0.94 -18.88
C ILE A 37 -12.15 1.06 -20.06
N SER A 38 -12.20 0.14 -21.02
CA SER A 38 -11.41 0.20 -22.26
C SER A 38 -11.66 1.49 -23.05
N ALA A 39 -12.92 1.92 -23.16
CA ALA A 39 -13.25 3.19 -23.82
C ALA A 39 -12.61 4.40 -23.11
N ILE A 40 -12.53 4.40 -21.77
CA ILE A 40 -11.86 5.47 -21.01
C ILE A 40 -10.34 5.39 -21.24
N LEU A 41 -9.74 4.20 -21.13
CA LEU A 41 -8.30 4.01 -21.32
C LEU A 41 -7.85 4.40 -22.74
N ASN A 42 -8.68 4.15 -23.75
CA ASN A 42 -8.43 4.56 -25.14
C ASN A 42 -8.65 6.06 -25.39
N SER A 43 -9.30 6.79 -24.49
CA SER A 43 -9.63 8.21 -24.68
C SER A 43 -8.46 9.17 -24.41
N ALA A 44 -7.42 8.71 -23.71
CA ALA A 44 -6.24 9.48 -23.34
C ALA A 44 -5.04 8.55 -23.12
N ASP A 45 -3.84 9.11 -23.01
CA ASP A 45 -2.61 8.36 -22.66
C ASP A 45 -2.61 8.06 -21.15
N ILE A 46 -3.31 7.00 -20.75
CA ILE A 46 -3.47 6.56 -19.37
C ILE A 46 -2.58 5.33 -19.15
N SER A 47 -1.57 5.47 -18.31
CA SER A 47 -0.61 4.41 -17.96
C SER A 47 -0.77 3.85 -16.56
N TYR A 48 -1.62 4.45 -15.72
CA TYR A 48 -1.84 4.04 -14.33
C TYR A 48 -3.30 4.16 -13.93
N VAL A 49 -3.80 3.12 -13.25
CA VAL A 49 -5.15 3.08 -12.69
C VAL A 49 -5.11 2.58 -11.26
N LYS A 50 -5.65 3.36 -10.33
CA LYS A 50 -6.00 2.88 -8.99
C LYS A 50 -7.42 2.33 -9.00
N TRP A 51 -7.53 1.03 -8.78
CA TRP A 51 -8.80 0.31 -8.78
C TRP A 51 -9.29 0.09 -7.37
N ASP A 52 -10.26 0.90 -6.96
CA ASP A 52 -10.79 0.89 -5.60
C ASP A 52 -12.17 0.18 -5.54
N MET A 53 -12.42 -0.52 -4.42
CA MET A 53 -13.72 -1.09 -4.08
C MET A 53 -14.00 -0.85 -2.60
N ASN A 54 -14.83 0.15 -2.29
CA ASN A 54 -15.14 0.56 -0.91
C ASN A 54 -16.46 -0.02 -0.41
N ARG A 55 -16.87 -1.19 -0.92
CA ARG A 55 -18.11 -1.88 -0.57
C ARG A 55 -17.82 -3.36 -0.28
N GLN A 56 -18.03 -3.77 0.95
CA GLN A 56 -17.85 -5.16 1.38
C GLN A 56 -18.88 -6.06 0.71
N LEU A 57 -18.51 -7.34 0.51
CA LEU A 57 -19.40 -8.39 0.05
C LEU A 57 -20.36 -8.80 1.19
N THR A 58 -21.54 -8.21 1.20
CA THR A 58 -22.65 -8.53 2.12
C THR A 58 -23.92 -8.78 1.32
N ASP A 59 -24.95 -9.33 1.94
CA ASP A 59 -26.23 -9.68 1.31
C ASP A 59 -26.04 -10.53 0.06
N ILE A 60 -25.30 -11.63 0.24
CA ILE A 60 -24.83 -12.48 -0.85
C ILE A 60 -25.99 -13.15 -1.55
N GLY A 61 -26.21 -12.78 -2.79
CA GLY A 61 -27.16 -13.35 -3.71
C GLY A 61 -26.90 -12.86 -5.13
N SER A 62 -27.01 -13.75 -6.10
CA SER A 62 -26.87 -13.46 -7.52
C SER A 62 -28.13 -13.94 -8.27
N PHE A 63 -28.60 -13.13 -9.19
CA PHE A 63 -29.69 -13.52 -10.08
C PHE A 63 -29.23 -14.51 -11.17
N GLU A 64 -27.93 -14.60 -11.41
CA GLU A 64 -27.33 -15.51 -12.40
C GLU A 64 -27.19 -16.95 -11.87
N LEU A 65 -27.14 -17.13 -10.54
CA LEU A 65 -26.89 -18.43 -9.95
C LEU A 65 -28.18 -19.09 -9.46
N PRO A 66 -28.38 -20.39 -9.70
CA PRO A 66 -29.50 -21.14 -9.10
C PRO A 66 -29.35 -21.21 -7.58
N VAL A 67 -30.47 -21.48 -6.90
CA VAL A 67 -30.56 -21.42 -5.44
C VAL A 67 -29.54 -22.33 -4.74
N ASP A 68 -29.25 -23.48 -5.27
CA ASP A 68 -28.32 -24.49 -4.74
C ASP A 68 -26.83 -24.09 -4.95
N ARG A 69 -26.56 -23.08 -5.77
CA ARG A 69 -25.19 -22.57 -6.06
C ARG A 69 -24.87 -21.18 -5.53
N GLN A 70 -25.80 -20.58 -4.80
CA GLN A 70 -25.60 -19.23 -4.24
C GLN A 70 -24.33 -19.14 -3.33
N GLY A 71 -23.93 -20.22 -2.68
CA GLY A 71 -22.70 -20.28 -1.88
C GLY A 71 -21.39 -20.12 -2.66
N GLU A 72 -21.44 -20.20 -4.02
CA GLU A 72 -20.25 -20.02 -4.86
C GLU A 72 -19.90 -18.54 -5.13
N ILE A 73 -20.78 -17.61 -4.80
CA ILE A 73 -20.67 -16.19 -5.20
C ILE A 73 -19.32 -15.58 -4.78
N TYR A 74 -18.87 -15.81 -3.55
CA TYR A 74 -17.58 -15.27 -3.08
C TYR A 74 -16.42 -15.69 -3.98
N HIS A 75 -16.36 -16.97 -4.30
CA HIS A 75 -15.31 -17.51 -5.14
C HIS A 75 -15.41 -16.99 -6.58
N ARG A 76 -16.62 -17.05 -7.15
CA ARG A 76 -16.90 -16.58 -8.51
C ARG A 76 -16.60 -15.08 -8.67
N TYR A 77 -16.94 -14.28 -7.67
CA TYR A 77 -16.65 -12.86 -7.66
C TYR A 77 -15.14 -12.59 -7.75
N VAL A 78 -14.33 -13.29 -6.96
CA VAL A 78 -12.86 -13.12 -6.98
C VAL A 78 -12.29 -13.54 -8.33
N LEU A 79 -12.70 -14.69 -8.88
CA LEU A 79 -12.27 -15.13 -10.21
C LEU A 79 -12.68 -14.14 -11.30
N ALA A 80 -13.86 -13.56 -11.20
CA ALA A 80 -14.35 -12.57 -12.14
C ALA A 80 -13.58 -11.24 -12.07
N VAL A 81 -13.13 -10.81 -10.88
CA VAL A 81 -12.21 -9.68 -10.74
C VAL A 81 -10.89 -9.95 -11.45
N TYR A 82 -10.32 -11.15 -11.27
CA TYR A 82 -9.09 -11.55 -11.95
C TYR A 82 -9.27 -11.59 -13.47
N GLU A 83 -10.35 -12.16 -13.96
CA GLU A 83 -10.65 -12.23 -15.38
C GLU A 83 -10.78 -10.84 -16.02
N LEU A 84 -11.47 -9.92 -15.35
CA LEU A 84 -11.64 -8.57 -15.84
C LEU A 84 -10.29 -7.82 -15.88
N GLN A 85 -9.44 -7.99 -14.86
CA GLN A 85 -8.09 -7.42 -14.85
C GLN A 85 -7.20 -8.06 -15.92
N GLU A 86 -7.26 -9.38 -16.10
CA GLU A 86 -6.54 -10.09 -17.16
C GLU A 86 -6.88 -9.53 -18.55
N ARG A 87 -8.18 -9.38 -18.86
CA ARG A 87 -8.64 -8.80 -20.13
C ARG A 87 -8.09 -7.40 -20.36
N LEU A 88 -8.11 -6.56 -19.33
CA LEU A 88 -7.57 -5.20 -19.43
C LEU A 88 -6.05 -5.18 -19.63
N MET A 89 -5.31 -6.02 -18.93
CA MET A 89 -3.86 -6.10 -19.08
C MET A 89 -3.43 -6.67 -20.43
N GLN A 90 -4.23 -7.56 -21.03
CA GLN A 90 -3.98 -8.07 -22.38
C GLN A 90 -4.20 -6.99 -23.45
N GLU A 91 -5.24 -6.16 -23.28
CA GLU A 91 -5.50 -5.04 -24.20
C GLU A 91 -4.53 -3.87 -23.98
N PHE A 92 -4.18 -3.61 -22.70
CA PHE A 92 -3.32 -2.50 -22.29
C PHE A 92 -2.06 -3.00 -21.53
N PRO A 93 -1.09 -3.62 -22.22
CA PRO A 93 0.04 -4.30 -21.57
C PRO A 93 1.00 -3.35 -20.82
N HIS A 94 0.89 -2.05 -21.04
CA HIS A 94 1.68 -1.03 -20.31
C HIS A 94 0.94 -0.41 -19.13
N LEU A 95 -0.31 -0.82 -18.91
CA LEU A 95 -1.11 -0.31 -17.81
C LEU A 95 -0.60 -0.85 -16.47
N LEU A 96 -0.34 0.05 -15.53
CA LEU A 96 -0.04 -0.30 -14.15
C LEU A 96 -1.32 -0.19 -13.31
N LEU A 97 -1.68 -1.30 -12.65
CA LEU A 97 -2.81 -1.35 -11.73
C LEU A 97 -2.34 -1.27 -10.28
N GLU A 98 -2.95 -0.37 -9.52
CA GLU A 98 -2.92 -0.40 -8.06
C GLU A 98 -4.28 -0.83 -7.54
N ASN A 99 -4.32 -1.83 -6.67
CA ASN A 99 -5.55 -2.21 -6.01
C ASN A 99 -5.74 -1.49 -4.68
N CYS A 100 -6.99 -1.13 -4.40
CA CYS A 100 -7.47 -0.64 -3.12
C CYS A 100 -8.85 -1.23 -2.82
N SER A 101 -9.14 -1.47 -1.57
CA SER A 101 -10.47 -1.88 -1.12
C SER A 101 -10.67 -1.45 0.32
N GLY A 102 -10.90 -0.14 0.54
CA GLY A 102 -10.81 0.45 1.86
C GLY A 102 -9.46 0.12 2.52
N GLY A 103 -8.36 0.32 1.79
CA GLY A 103 -7.04 -0.23 2.06
C GLY A 103 -6.85 -1.64 1.48
N GLY A 104 -6.28 -2.55 2.25
CA GLY A 104 -5.81 -3.85 1.81
C GLY A 104 -6.83 -5.00 1.85
N ALA A 105 -8.14 -4.76 1.85
CA ALA A 105 -9.14 -5.82 2.01
C ALA A 105 -9.18 -6.85 0.86
N ARG A 106 -8.59 -6.53 -0.30
CA ARG A 106 -8.41 -7.47 -1.44
C ARG A 106 -6.96 -7.85 -1.67
N PHE A 107 -6.10 -7.68 -0.67
CA PHE A 107 -4.68 -7.96 -0.82
C PHE A 107 -4.40 -9.47 -0.66
N ASP A 108 -4.11 -10.13 -1.76
CA ASP A 108 -3.73 -11.53 -1.83
C ASP A 108 -2.74 -11.77 -2.99
N PRO A 109 -2.03 -12.93 -3.03
CA PRO A 109 -1.06 -13.21 -4.09
C PRO A 109 -1.65 -13.28 -5.51
N GLY A 110 -2.92 -13.68 -5.65
CA GLY A 110 -3.59 -13.69 -6.94
C GLY A 110 -3.85 -12.27 -7.45
N MET A 111 -4.25 -11.38 -6.56
CA MET A 111 -4.43 -9.97 -6.91
C MET A 111 -3.10 -9.31 -7.31
N LEU A 112 -1.98 -9.65 -6.66
CA LEU A 112 -0.65 -9.14 -7.00
C LEU A 112 -0.18 -9.54 -8.41
N TYR A 113 -0.68 -10.65 -8.95
CA TYR A 113 -0.36 -11.06 -10.32
C TYR A 113 -0.83 -10.00 -11.34
N TYR A 114 -2.01 -9.41 -11.11
CA TYR A 114 -2.60 -8.40 -11.99
C TYR A 114 -2.26 -6.96 -11.57
N SER A 115 -2.12 -6.74 -10.29
CA SER A 115 -1.92 -5.42 -9.68
C SER A 115 -0.71 -5.48 -8.77
N PRO A 116 0.49 -5.12 -9.27
CA PRO A 116 1.73 -5.29 -8.52
C PRO A 116 1.85 -4.37 -7.30
N GLN A 117 0.94 -3.42 -7.15
CA GLN A 117 0.88 -2.49 -6.04
C GLN A 117 -0.48 -2.49 -5.37
N ILE A 118 -0.48 -2.41 -4.04
CA ILE A 118 -1.67 -2.31 -3.20
C ILE A 118 -1.58 -1.08 -2.28
N TRP A 119 -2.71 -0.40 -2.10
CA TRP A 119 -2.92 0.52 -1.00
C TRP A 119 -3.25 -0.29 0.25
N CYS A 120 -2.26 -0.55 1.11
CA CYS A 120 -2.40 -1.53 2.19
C CYS A 120 -3.28 -1.06 3.37
N SER A 121 -3.49 0.25 3.52
CA SER A 121 -4.39 0.82 4.54
C SER A 121 -4.73 2.27 4.24
N ASP A 122 -5.99 2.65 4.50
CA ASP A 122 -6.45 4.04 4.49
C ASP A 122 -5.97 4.83 5.74
N ASP A 123 -5.43 4.16 6.75
CA ASP A 123 -4.75 4.84 7.84
C ASP A 123 -3.36 5.29 7.39
N THR A 124 -3.23 6.59 7.16
CA THR A 124 -2.03 7.23 6.64
C THR A 124 -1.18 7.90 7.72
N ASP A 125 -1.56 7.74 9.00
CA ASP A 125 -0.75 8.24 10.10
C ASP A 125 0.61 7.55 10.15
N ALA A 126 1.71 8.31 10.14
CA ALA A 126 3.05 7.75 10.03
C ALA A 126 3.41 6.78 11.18
N VAL A 127 2.89 7.00 12.40
CA VAL A 127 3.14 6.10 13.54
C VAL A 127 2.34 4.80 13.42
N GLU A 128 1.08 4.86 12.98
CA GLU A 128 0.30 3.65 12.70
C GLU A 128 0.87 2.89 11.50
N ARG A 129 1.40 3.59 10.49
CA ARG A 129 2.08 2.99 9.34
C ARG A 129 3.31 2.17 9.72
N LEU A 130 4.00 2.48 10.81
CA LEU A 130 5.08 1.60 11.30
C LEU A 130 4.60 0.17 11.52
N LYS A 131 3.39 0.00 12.11
CA LYS A 131 2.79 -1.31 12.35
C LYS A 131 2.20 -1.94 11.09
N ILE A 132 1.55 -1.13 10.25
CA ILE A 132 0.85 -1.58 9.03
C ILE A 132 1.87 -2.07 8.00
N GLN A 133 2.91 -1.27 7.75
CA GLN A 133 3.95 -1.60 6.78
C GLN A 133 4.81 -2.78 7.24
N GLU A 134 5.17 -2.83 8.53
CA GLU A 134 5.84 -4.01 9.11
C GLU A 134 4.99 -5.27 8.92
N GLY A 135 3.70 -5.22 9.28
CA GLY A 135 2.80 -6.37 9.15
C GLY A 135 2.68 -6.86 7.70
N THR A 136 2.64 -5.95 6.73
CA THR A 136 2.63 -6.28 5.31
C THR A 136 3.97 -6.88 4.87
N ALA A 137 5.09 -6.29 5.29
CA ALA A 137 6.43 -6.74 4.94
C ALA A 137 6.82 -8.13 5.48
N LEU A 138 6.09 -8.67 6.47
CA LEU A 138 6.27 -10.05 6.94
C LEU A 138 5.87 -11.11 5.90
N VAL A 139 5.03 -10.75 4.94
CA VAL A 139 4.47 -11.69 3.95
C VAL A 139 4.77 -11.25 2.52
N TYR A 140 4.80 -9.95 2.25
CA TYR A 140 4.90 -9.38 0.91
C TYR A 140 6.11 -8.45 0.78
N PRO A 141 6.74 -8.37 -0.40
CA PRO A 141 7.83 -7.42 -0.65
C PRO A 141 7.41 -5.96 -0.43
N LEU A 142 8.34 -5.12 0.02
CA LEU A 142 8.10 -3.69 0.19
C LEU A 142 7.63 -3.01 -1.10
N SER A 143 8.09 -3.48 -2.25
CA SER A 143 7.70 -2.98 -3.58
C SER A 143 6.20 -3.08 -3.88
N THR A 144 5.45 -3.92 -3.14
CA THR A 144 4.01 -4.09 -3.33
C THR A 144 3.17 -3.04 -2.62
N MET A 145 3.76 -2.26 -1.70
CA MET A 145 3.03 -1.32 -0.84
C MET A 145 3.07 0.10 -1.39
N GLY A 146 1.92 0.75 -1.51
CA GLY A 146 1.83 2.21 -1.56
C GLY A 146 2.13 2.81 -0.19
N ALA A 147 3.02 3.81 -0.14
CA ALA A 147 3.39 4.52 1.07
C ALA A 147 3.45 6.02 0.81
N HIS A 148 2.63 6.80 1.52
CA HIS A 148 2.46 8.22 1.23
C HIS A 148 2.73 9.10 2.45
N VAL A 149 3.25 10.30 2.19
CA VAL A 149 3.26 11.42 3.11
C VAL A 149 1.88 12.05 3.08
N SER A 150 1.12 11.92 4.17
CA SER A 150 -0.25 12.43 4.27
C SER A 150 -0.34 13.77 4.99
N ASP A 151 -1.54 14.37 4.98
CA ASP A 151 -1.85 15.60 5.72
C ASP A 151 -1.65 15.45 7.24
N CYS A 152 -1.41 16.57 7.88
CA CYS A 152 -1.21 16.68 9.31
C CYS A 152 -1.98 17.92 9.86
N PRO A 153 -2.79 17.77 10.94
CA PRO A 153 -3.06 16.55 11.70
C PRO A 153 -3.72 15.43 10.86
N ASN A 154 -3.34 14.17 11.13
CA ASN A 154 -3.92 13.05 10.40
C ASN A 154 -5.44 12.96 10.60
N HIS A 155 -6.20 12.80 9.52
CA HIS A 155 -7.66 12.84 9.54
C HIS A 155 -8.31 11.64 10.26
N THR A 156 -7.60 10.51 10.36
CA THR A 156 -8.11 9.29 11.01
C THR A 156 -7.85 9.31 12.51
N VAL A 157 -6.61 9.61 12.93
CA VAL A 157 -6.20 9.50 14.34
C VAL A 157 -5.96 10.84 15.03
N GLY A 158 -5.99 11.96 14.29
CA GLY A 158 -5.79 13.31 14.84
C GLY A 158 -4.35 13.62 15.28
N ARG A 159 -3.39 12.74 15.00
CA ARG A 159 -1.99 12.92 15.40
C ARG A 159 -1.27 13.90 14.47
N SER A 160 -0.39 14.72 15.06
CA SER A 160 0.55 15.52 14.32
C SER A 160 1.94 14.89 14.38
N THR A 161 2.53 14.64 13.22
CA THR A 161 3.86 14.03 13.07
C THR A 161 4.73 14.92 12.19
N PRO A 162 6.01 15.15 12.52
CA PRO A 162 6.90 15.98 11.70
C PRO A 162 6.93 15.52 10.23
N PHE A 163 7.02 16.49 9.31
CA PHE A 163 7.04 16.20 7.86
C PHE A 163 8.19 15.29 7.46
N GLU A 164 9.36 15.51 8.06
CA GLU A 164 10.54 14.68 7.86
C GLU A 164 10.27 13.21 8.25
N THR A 165 9.70 12.97 9.43
CA THR A 165 9.36 11.61 9.91
C THR A 165 8.35 10.93 8.98
N ARG A 166 7.34 11.68 8.49
CA ARG A 166 6.36 11.14 7.52
C ARG A 166 7.07 10.69 6.23
N GLY A 167 8.05 11.47 5.76
CA GLY A 167 8.88 11.12 4.61
C GLY A 167 9.70 9.84 4.83
N TYR A 168 10.39 9.71 5.95
CA TYR A 168 11.17 8.50 6.25
C TYR A 168 10.31 7.24 6.34
N VAL A 169 9.13 7.32 6.94
CA VAL A 169 8.20 6.19 7.00
C VAL A 169 7.68 5.82 5.61
N ALA A 170 7.42 6.81 4.75
CA ALA A 170 6.94 6.58 3.39
C ALA A 170 8.00 5.96 2.46
N LEU A 171 9.29 6.02 2.78
CA LEU A 171 10.36 5.37 1.99
C LEU A 171 10.27 3.84 1.98
N ALA A 172 9.51 3.23 2.89
CA ALA A 172 9.34 1.77 2.96
C ALA A 172 8.55 1.15 1.81
N GLY A 173 8.02 1.94 0.89
CA GLY A 173 7.20 1.45 -0.23
C GLY A 173 7.25 2.37 -1.44
N THR A 174 6.27 2.26 -2.32
CA THR A 174 6.09 3.21 -3.43
C THR A 174 5.68 4.55 -2.86
N PHE A 175 6.61 5.48 -2.89
CA PHE A 175 6.51 6.79 -2.26
C PHE A 175 5.56 7.74 -3.01
N GLY A 176 4.82 8.54 -2.27
CA GLY A 176 3.99 9.61 -2.83
C GLY A 176 3.52 10.60 -1.77
N TYR A 177 2.83 11.64 -2.23
CA TYR A 177 2.20 12.64 -1.38
C TYR A 177 0.68 12.52 -1.49
N GLU A 178 0.00 12.40 -0.36
CA GLU A 178 -1.45 12.38 -0.23
C GLU A 178 -1.89 13.54 0.66
N LEU A 179 -1.64 14.75 0.16
CA LEU A 179 -1.92 16.00 0.85
C LEU A 179 -2.09 17.16 -0.12
N ASP A 180 -2.69 18.24 0.35
CA ASP A 180 -2.78 19.49 -0.42
C ASP A 180 -1.49 20.30 -0.24
N ILE A 181 -0.58 20.23 -1.21
CA ILE A 181 0.72 20.92 -1.19
C ILE A 181 0.60 22.45 -1.13
N THR A 182 -0.58 23.00 -1.39
CA THR A 182 -0.81 24.45 -1.30
C THR A 182 -1.10 24.89 0.12
N LYS A 183 -1.45 23.94 1.04
CA LYS A 183 -1.81 24.23 2.42
C LYS A 183 -0.74 23.89 3.45
N ILE A 184 0.31 23.18 3.07
CA ILE A 184 1.43 22.89 3.97
C ILE A 184 2.30 24.14 4.22
N SER A 185 3.07 24.14 5.31
CA SER A 185 4.00 25.22 5.63
C SER A 185 5.09 25.40 4.56
N GLU A 186 5.72 26.58 4.52
CA GLU A 186 6.87 26.79 3.64
C GLU A 186 8.07 25.92 4.01
N GLU A 187 8.24 25.64 5.31
CA GLU A 187 9.27 24.78 5.84
C GLU A 187 9.08 23.35 5.32
N ASP A 188 7.87 22.81 5.45
CA ASP A 188 7.54 21.46 4.93
C ASP A 188 7.71 21.41 3.41
N ARG A 189 7.26 22.44 2.68
CA ARG A 189 7.38 22.48 1.22
C ARG A 189 8.83 22.45 0.75
N LYS A 190 9.75 23.08 1.48
CA LYS A 190 11.18 23.04 1.17
C LYS A 190 11.81 21.67 1.34
N MET A 191 11.21 20.78 2.15
CA MET A 191 11.69 19.40 2.32
C MET A 191 11.29 18.47 1.17
N ILE A 192 10.25 18.80 0.39
CA ILE A 192 9.76 17.95 -0.71
C ILE A 192 10.87 17.55 -1.70
N PRO A 193 11.69 18.48 -2.25
CA PRO A 193 12.74 18.12 -3.19
C PRO A 193 13.76 17.11 -2.61
N GLU A 194 14.10 17.26 -1.33
CA GLU A 194 15.04 16.36 -0.67
C GLU A 194 14.43 14.98 -0.41
N GLN A 195 13.15 14.91 -0.02
CA GLN A 195 12.45 13.65 0.13
C GLN A 195 12.31 12.91 -1.21
N VAL A 196 11.97 13.63 -2.28
CA VAL A 196 11.90 13.06 -3.65
C VAL A 196 13.27 12.56 -4.10
N LYS A 197 14.33 13.34 -3.87
CA LYS A 197 15.70 12.92 -4.18
C LYS A 197 16.09 11.67 -3.40
N MET A 198 15.77 11.61 -2.11
CA MET A 198 16.03 10.44 -1.27
C MET A 198 15.29 9.20 -1.80
N TYR A 199 14.02 9.34 -2.17
CA TYR A 199 13.27 8.27 -2.80
C TYR A 199 13.94 7.77 -4.08
N HIS A 200 14.31 8.66 -5.00
CA HIS A 200 15.01 8.25 -6.23
C HIS A 200 16.38 7.63 -5.99
N THR A 201 17.06 8.01 -4.89
CA THR A 201 18.35 7.43 -4.53
C THR A 201 18.19 6.00 -4.01
N TYR A 202 17.19 5.71 -3.19
CA TYR A 202 17.06 4.45 -2.47
C TYR A 202 15.94 3.52 -2.96
N ASN A 203 15.12 3.97 -3.92
CA ASN A 203 13.97 3.19 -4.38
C ASN A 203 14.35 1.80 -4.90
N ASP A 204 15.42 1.69 -5.68
CA ASP A 204 15.86 0.40 -6.21
C ASP A 204 16.34 -0.53 -5.08
N LEU A 205 17.08 0.00 -4.10
CA LEU A 205 17.46 -0.75 -2.92
C LEU A 205 16.24 -1.24 -2.13
N VAL A 206 15.25 -0.37 -1.91
CA VAL A 206 14.01 -0.74 -1.18
C VAL A 206 13.22 -1.81 -1.92
N ARG A 207 13.16 -1.75 -3.26
CA ARG A 207 12.42 -2.72 -4.08
C ARG A 207 13.09 -4.08 -4.18
N GLU A 208 14.42 -4.11 -4.26
CA GLU A 208 15.18 -5.30 -4.66
C GLU A 208 15.99 -5.90 -3.53
N GLY A 209 16.27 -5.13 -2.47
CA GLY A 209 17.08 -5.52 -1.34
C GLY A 209 16.40 -6.55 -0.42
N ASP A 210 17.17 -7.07 0.51
CA ASP A 210 16.69 -7.96 1.55
C ASP A 210 16.23 -7.14 2.77
N TYR A 211 14.97 -7.32 3.15
CA TYR A 211 14.37 -6.65 4.30
C TYR A 211 14.69 -7.39 5.61
N TYR A 212 15.17 -6.65 6.62
CA TYR A 212 15.40 -7.15 7.97
C TYR A 212 14.69 -6.29 9.00
N ARG A 213 13.78 -6.91 9.76
CA ARG A 213 13.20 -6.29 10.95
C ARG A 213 14.22 -6.32 12.09
N ILE A 214 14.59 -5.14 12.58
CA ILE A 214 15.54 -4.98 13.70
C ILE A 214 14.78 -4.83 15.01
N ALA A 215 13.78 -3.94 15.05
CA ALA A 215 12.91 -3.73 16.20
C ALA A 215 11.53 -3.30 15.73
N SER A 216 10.50 -3.77 16.41
CA SER A 216 9.11 -3.47 16.10
C SER A 216 8.50 -2.51 17.11
N TYR A 217 7.95 -1.40 16.63
CA TYR A 217 7.14 -0.48 17.45
C TYR A 217 5.91 -1.18 18.04
N ARG A 218 5.35 -2.16 17.34
CA ARG A 218 4.24 -2.98 17.84
C ARG A 218 4.58 -3.72 19.13
N GLU A 219 5.83 -4.20 19.24
CA GLU A 219 6.29 -5.00 20.38
C GLU A 219 6.81 -4.14 21.55
N ASN A 220 7.60 -3.12 21.23
CA ASN A 220 8.29 -2.33 22.25
C ASN A 220 7.58 -1.02 22.64
N HIS A 221 6.68 -0.49 21.78
CA HIS A 221 5.92 0.75 21.96
C HIS A 221 6.74 2.05 22.09
N TYR A 222 8.02 2.04 21.70
CA TYR A 222 8.91 3.18 21.80
C TYR A 222 9.52 3.60 20.48
N PHE A 223 9.92 2.66 19.65
CA PHE A 223 10.60 2.91 18.39
C PHE A 223 10.41 1.78 17.42
N ASP A 224 10.62 2.09 16.16
CA ASP A 224 10.70 1.14 15.08
C ASP A 224 12.09 1.20 14.43
N CYS A 225 12.57 0.06 13.94
CA CYS A 225 13.80 -0.01 13.18
C CYS A 225 13.78 -1.19 12.22
N TYR A 226 14.02 -0.91 10.95
CA TYR A 226 14.26 -1.93 9.93
C TYR A 226 15.43 -1.50 9.05
N GLU A 227 15.97 -2.46 8.32
CA GLU A 227 16.96 -2.20 7.28
C GLU A 227 16.63 -2.96 6.01
N VAL A 228 17.09 -2.42 4.89
CA VAL A 228 17.09 -3.09 3.59
C VAL A 228 18.54 -3.15 3.10
N VAL A 229 19.01 -4.35 2.81
CA VAL A 229 20.40 -4.62 2.42
C VAL A 229 20.44 -4.99 0.94
N ALA A 230 21.35 -4.40 0.18
CA ALA A 230 21.57 -4.77 -1.21
C ALA A 230 21.94 -6.25 -1.35
N LYS A 231 21.54 -6.90 -2.44
CA LYS A 231 21.82 -8.34 -2.67
C LYS A 231 23.31 -8.68 -2.67
N ASP A 232 24.15 -7.75 -3.14
CA ASP A 232 25.61 -7.88 -3.13
C ASP A 232 26.26 -7.39 -1.82
N LYS A 233 25.45 -6.94 -0.87
CA LYS A 233 25.86 -6.39 0.42
C LYS A 233 26.83 -5.20 0.29
N SER A 234 26.68 -4.40 -0.75
CA SER A 234 27.48 -3.19 -0.95
C SER A 234 27.00 -2.02 -0.09
N GLU A 235 25.69 -1.97 0.18
CA GLU A 235 25.05 -0.91 0.96
C GLU A 235 23.82 -1.42 1.70
N ALA A 236 23.36 -0.64 2.67
CA ALA A 236 22.11 -0.85 3.36
C ALA A 236 21.44 0.48 3.71
N LEU A 237 20.10 0.52 3.66
CA LEU A 237 19.30 1.62 4.16
C LEU A 237 18.70 1.22 5.51
N VAL A 238 19.02 1.98 6.56
CA VAL A 238 18.47 1.78 7.90
C VAL A 238 17.47 2.88 8.19
N THR A 239 16.23 2.50 8.47
CA THR A 239 15.18 3.42 8.91
C THR A 239 14.95 3.23 10.41
N TYR A 240 15.18 4.28 11.18
CA TYR A 240 14.95 4.31 12.62
C TYR A 240 13.98 5.43 12.98
N VAL A 241 12.88 5.10 13.64
CA VAL A 241 11.87 6.07 14.06
C VAL A 241 11.64 5.98 15.57
N GLN A 242 12.03 7.02 16.29
CA GLN A 242 11.75 7.15 17.72
C GLN A 242 10.38 7.78 17.91
N VAL A 243 9.44 7.04 18.50
CA VAL A 243 8.07 7.51 18.77
C VAL A 243 7.95 8.08 20.18
N LEU A 244 8.49 7.40 21.17
CA LEU A 244 8.46 7.79 22.59
C LEU A 244 9.82 7.65 23.23
N ASN A 245 10.19 8.57 24.11
CA ASN A 245 11.38 8.49 24.93
C ASN A 245 11.05 7.94 26.33
N ARG A 246 11.98 7.18 26.90
CA ARG A 246 11.93 6.75 28.30
C ARG A 246 12.70 7.75 29.19
N PRO A 247 12.22 8.04 30.38
CA PRO A 247 13.00 8.79 31.35
C PRO A 247 14.35 8.10 31.64
N ASN A 248 15.40 8.88 31.76
CA ASN A 248 16.75 8.38 32.10
C ASN A 248 17.36 7.35 31.12
N TYR A 249 16.93 7.36 29.88
CA TYR A 249 17.48 6.50 28.84
C TYR A 249 18.63 7.22 28.12
N HIS A 250 19.85 6.72 28.25
CA HIS A 250 21.04 7.44 27.78
C HIS A 250 21.47 7.09 26.34
N SER A 251 21.33 5.82 25.93
CA SER A 251 21.73 5.37 24.60
C SER A 251 21.02 4.06 24.22
N ARG A 252 21.00 3.79 22.93
CA ARG A 252 20.51 2.52 22.39
C ARG A 252 21.49 2.00 21.36
N THR A 253 21.81 0.72 21.46
CA THR A 253 22.56 0.02 20.45
C THR A 253 21.59 -0.65 19.47
N ILE A 254 21.80 -0.43 18.18
CA ILE A 254 21.12 -1.11 17.09
C ILE A 254 22.11 -2.06 16.46
N CYS A 255 21.76 -3.36 16.42
CA CYS A 255 22.57 -4.38 15.75
C CYS A 255 21.98 -4.63 14.36
N LEU A 256 22.70 -4.21 13.33
CA LEU A 256 22.33 -4.42 11.93
C LEU A 256 22.46 -5.91 11.56
N LYS A 257 21.72 -6.32 10.54
CA LYS A 257 21.65 -7.71 10.06
C LYS A 257 21.96 -7.76 8.56
N GLY A 258 22.31 -8.93 8.07
CA GLY A 258 22.47 -9.13 6.62
C GLY A 258 23.72 -8.53 6.00
N LEU A 259 24.46 -7.67 6.69
CA LEU A 259 25.73 -7.12 6.22
C LEU A 259 26.82 -8.20 6.12
N ASP A 260 27.86 -7.94 5.34
CA ASP A 260 29.00 -8.82 5.19
C ASP A 260 30.02 -8.53 6.32
N PRO A 261 30.34 -9.49 7.18
CA PRO A 261 31.28 -9.28 8.29
C PRO A 261 32.73 -9.00 7.84
N GLU A 262 33.06 -9.28 6.57
CA GLU A 262 34.40 -9.06 6.02
C GLU A 262 34.52 -7.67 5.36
N LYS A 263 33.40 -6.92 5.23
CA LYS A 263 33.39 -5.58 4.64
C LYS A 263 33.40 -4.50 5.72
N HIS A 264 33.95 -3.35 5.37
CA HIS A 264 33.85 -2.13 6.16
C HIS A 264 32.75 -1.23 5.59
N TYR A 265 31.89 -0.70 6.45
CA TYR A 265 30.78 0.16 6.07
C TYR A 265 30.94 1.54 6.66
N LYS A 266 30.70 2.58 5.86
CA LYS A 266 30.60 3.97 6.33
C LYS A 266 29.15 4.25 6.70
N LEU A 267 28.91 4.76 7.93
CA LEU A 267 27.60 5.26 8.32
C LEU A 267 27.45 6.70 7.81
N GLU A 268 26.41 6.95 7.02
CA GLU A 268 26.01 8.27 6.54
C GLU A 268 24.64 8.67 7.12
N GLY A 269 24.37 9.96 7.20
CA GLY A 269 23.09 10.49 7.70
C GLY A 269 22.94 10.47 9.23
N ALA A 270 23.99 10.17 9.99
CA ALA A 270 24.01 10.30 11.43
C ALA A 270 24.89 11.48 11.85
N GLU A 271 24.60 12.08 13.02
CA GLU A 271 25.37 13.24 13.53
C GLU A 271 26.88 12.98 13.68
N ASN A 272 27.26 11.71 13.82
CA ASN A 272 28.66 11.29 13.89
C ASN A 272 28.88 10.15 12.88
N GLU A 273 29.37 10.50 11.71
CA GLU A 273 29.81 9.51 10.72
C GLU A 273 30.96 8.65 11.25
N ARG A 274 30.80 7.34 11.22
CA ARG A 274 31.82 6.37 11.65
C ARG A 274 31.95 5.26 10.62
N VAL A 275 33.19 4.73 10.50
CA VAL A 275 33.45 3.50 9.74
C VAL A 275 33.45 2.33 10.72
N TYR A 276 32.71 1.28 10.38
CA TYR A 276 32.55 0.07 11.19
C TYR A 276 33.09 -1.15 10.44
#